data_167a57e123fb5cde6ba5ba793b6b7a2c
#
_entry.id   167a57e123fb5cde6ba5ba793b6b7a2c
#
_cell.length_a   1.000
_cell.length_b   1.000
_cell.length_c   1.000
_cell.angle_alpha   90.00
_cell.angle_beta   90.00
_cell.angle_gamma   90.00
#
_symmetry.space_group_name_H-M   'P 1'
#
loop_
_entity.id
_entity.type
_entity.pdbx_description
1 polymer ?
#
loop_
_entity_poly.entity_id
_entity_poly.type
_entity_poly.pdbx_seq_one_letter_code
_entity_poly.pdbx_strand_id
1 'polypeptide(L)'
;IYIAFEGINAQLSIPKDNFEEFKLHLKSISFLENTSLNIALEHNNKSFLKLKIKIREKIVADGLNDNTFDVTNTGVHLNALEYNNLAEQDNSIVVDMRNHYESEIGHFKNAIKPDVDTFRESLDLIEEDLKNHKDDKNLIMYCTGGIRCEKASAYFKHKGFKNVFQLKGGIIEYTKQVNEQKLKNNVIGKN
;
A
#
# COMPACT_ATOMS: atom_id res chain seq x y z
N ILE A 1 1.27 -17.02 -0.51
CA ILE A 1 -0.08 -16.52 -0.80
C ILE A 1 -0.86 -16.59 0.49
N TYR A 2 -1.51 -15.50 0.86
CA TYR A 2 -2.49 -15.43 1.96
C TYR A 2 -3.87 -15.21 1.36
N ILE A 3 -4.84 -15.95 1.85
CA ILE A 3 -6.26 -15.84 1.47
C ILE A 3 -7.04 -15.56 2.75
N ALA A 4 -7.87 -14.53 2.73
CA ALA A 4 -8.77 -14.18 3.81
C ALA A 4 -10.15 -13.86 3.23
N PHE A 5 -11.14 -13.66 4.10
CA PHE A 5 -12.47 -13.28 3.65
C PHE A 5 -12.48 -11.93 2.92
N GLU A 6 -11.59 -11.03 3.31
CA GLU A 6 -11.42 -9.68 2.72
C GLU A 6 -10.62 -9.66 1.41
N GLY A 7 -10.02 -10.79 0.96
CA GLY A 7 -9.30 -10.85 -0.32
C GLY A 7 -8.07 -11.75 -0.33
N ILE A 8 -7.14 -11.46 -1.25
CA ILE A 8 -5.91 -12.24 -1.48
C ILE A 8 -4.71 -11.31 -1.48
N ASN A 9 -3.66 -11.70 -0.74
CA ASN A 9 -2.33 -11.12 -0.85
C ASN A 9 -1.36 -12.19 -1.35
N ALA A 10 -0.86 -12.03 -2.58
CA ALA A 10 -0.01 -13.01 -3.24
C ALA A 10 1.32 -12.39 -3.66
N GLN A 11 2.41 -13.00 -3.19
CA GLN A 11 3.75 -12.79 -3.70
C GLN A 11 4.27 -14.14 -4.16
N LEU A 12 4.68 -14.25 -5.41
CA LEU A 12 5.08 -15.52 -6.01
C LEU A 12 6.02 -15.31 -7.20
N SER A 13 6.74 -16.35 -7.56
CA SER A 13 7.53 -16.41 -8.78
C SER A 13 6.87 -17.39 -9.76
N ILE A 14 6.83 -16.99 -11.02
CA ILE A 14 6.28 -17.78 -12.12
C ILE A 14 7.37 -17.89 -13.20
N PRO A 15 7.59 -19.07 -13.80
CA PRO A 15 8.48 -19.19 -14.95
C PRO A 15 8.04 -18.23 -16.06
N LYS A 16 8.99 -17.59 -16.73
CA LYS A 16 8.73 -16.59 -17.74
C LYS A 16 7.78 -17.10 -18.83
N ASP A 17 8.00 -18.33 -19.27
CA ASP A 17 7.21 -18.94 -20.35
C ASP A 17 5.75 -19.22 -19.96
N ASN A 18 5.45 -19.34 -18.66
CA ASN A 18 4.11 -19.55 -18.12
C ASN A 18 3.40 -18.25 -17.70
N PHE A 19 4.05 -17.10 -17.84
CA PHE A 19 3.51 -15.86 -17.28
C PHE A 19 2.25 -15.39 -18.01
N GLU A 20 2.20 -15.50 -19.34
CA GLU A 20 1.01 -15.12 -20.11
C GLU A 20 -0.17 -16.04 -19.83
N GLU A 21 0.07 -17.34 -19.73
CA GLU A 21 -0.95 -18.32 -19.36
C GLU A 21 -1.49 -18.05 -17.95
N PHE A 22 -0.61 -17.73 -16.99
CA PHE A 22 -1.01 -17.32 -15.65
C PHE A 22 -1.94 -16.10 -15.65
N LYS A 23 -1.64 -15.07 -16.45
CA LYS A 23 -2.50 -13.89 -16.58
C LYS A 23 -3.88 -14.24 -17.14
N LEU A 24 -3.95 -15.12 -18.13
CA LEU A 24 -5.22 -15.59 -18.69
C LEU A 24 -6.04 -16.36 -17.63
N HIS A 25 -5.41 -17.23 -16.86
CA HIS A 25 -6.08 -17.94 -15.77
C HIS A 25 -6.59 -16.99 -14.69
N LEU A 26 -5.81 -15.97 -14.26
CA LEU A 26 -6.30 -14.96 -13.33
C LEU A 26 -7.53 -14.23 -13.84
N LYS A 27 -7.53 -13.83 -15.11
CA LYS A 27 -8.68 -13.14 -15.73
C LYS A 27 -9.93 -14.03 -15.86
N SER A 28 -9.76 -15.35 -15.92
CA SER A 28 -10.90 -16.29 -15.99
C SER A 28 -11.63 -16.43 -14.64
N ILE A 29 -11.02 -15.95 -13.56
CA ILE A 29 -11.62 -15.94 -12.22
C ILE A 29 -12.28 -14.57 -11.99
N SER A 30 -13.59 -14.51 -11.95
CA SER A 30 -14.38 -13.26 -12.01
C SER A 30 -13.95 -12.22 -10.99
N PHE A 31 -13.65 -12.60 -9.74
CA PHE A 31 -13.21 -11.66 -8.70
C PHE A 31 -11.73 -11.27 -8.79
N LEU A 32 -10.94 -11.90 -9.68
CA LEU A 32 -9.53 -11.58 -9.94
C LEU A 32 -9.30 -10.91 -11.30
N GLU A 33 -10.31 -10.79 -12.14
CA GLU A 33 -10.22 -10.31 -13.53
C GLU A 33 -9.49 -8.96 -13.64
N ASN A 34 -9.77 -8.04 -12.71
CA ASN A 34 -9.20 -6.70 -12.69
C ASN A 34 -8.01 -6.53 -11.73
N THR A 35 -7.42 -7.63 -11.27
CA THR A 35 -6.29 -7.57 -10.34
C THR A 35 -5.04 -7.02 -11.02
N SER A 36 -4.47 -5.96 -10.45
CA SER A 36 -3.17 -5.41 -10.88
C SER A 36 -2.03 -6.33 -10.47
N LEU A 37 -1.13 -6.64 -11.40
CA LEU A 37 0.08 -7.41 -11.14
C LEU A 37 1.29 -6.47 -11.05
N ASN A 38 1.93 -6.43 -9.90
CA ASN A 38 3.17 -5.69 -9.68
C ASN A 38 4.36 -6.62 -10.00
N ILE A 39 5.03 -6.37 -11.12
CA ILE A 39 6.17 -7.18 -11.58
C ILE A 39 7.44 -6.61 -10.99
N ALA A 40 8.24 -7.43 -10.32
CA ALA A 40 9.52 -7.01 -9.76
C ALA A 40 10.51 -6.59 -10.86
N LEU A 41 11.29 -5.54 -10.59
CA LEU A 41 12.28 -5.01 -11.52
C LEU A 41 13.52 -5.91 -11.62
N GLU A 42 13.87 -6.59 -10.53
CA GLU A 42 15.00 -7.50 -10.47
C GLU A 42 14.54 -8.93 -10.18
N HIS A 43 15.15 -9.88 -10.86
CA HIS A 43 14.87 -11.30 -10.68
C HIS A 43 15.99 -11.97 -9.88
N ASN A 44 15.65 -12.32 -8.65
CA ASN A 44 16.44 -13.29 -7.90
C ASN A 44 15.75 -14.65 -7.98
N ASN A 45 16.32 -15.58 -8.74
CA ASN A 45 15.78 -16.94 -8.94
C ASN A 45 15.59 -17.75 -7.63
N LYS A 46 15.91 -17.16 -6.47
CA LYS A 46 15.79 -17.77 -5.14
C LYS A 46 14.61 -17.23 -4.33
N SER A 47 13.80 -16.31 -4.86
CA SER A 47 12.81 -15.57 -4.06
C SER A 47 11.70 -16.45 -3.46
N PHE A 48 11.18 -17.44 -4.19
CA PHE A 48 10.10 -18.32 -3.72
C PHE A 48 10.34 -19.76 -4.13
N LEU A 49 11.03 -20.51 -3.28
CA LEU A 49 11.40 -21.90 -3.54
C LEU A 49 10.24 -22.89 -3.43
N LYS A 50 9.15 -22.50 -2.77
CA LYS A 50 8.02 -23.39 -2.50
C LYS A 50 6.71 -22.60 -2.45
N LEU A 51 5.71 -23.08 -3.16
CA LEU A 51 4.35 -22.56 -3.05
C LEU A 51 3.79 -22.83 -1.65
N LYS A 52 3.43 -21.76 -0.93
CA LYS A 52 2.72 -21.84 0.35
C LYS A 52 1.45 -21.02 0.26
N ILE A 53 0.31 -21.66 0.45
CA ILE A 53 -0.99 -21.02 0.54
C ILE A 53 -1.46 -21.15 1.98
N LYS A 54 -1.84 -20.03 2.60
CA LYS A 54 -2.35 -19.99 3.97
C LYS A 54 -3.67 -19.26 4.01
N ILE A 55 -4.66 -19.88 4.63
CA ILE A 55 -5.91 -19.22 4.99
C ILE A 55 -5.64 -18.43 6.28
N ARG A 56 -6.08 -17.19 6.31
CA ARG A 56 -5.95 -16.25 7.41
C ARG A 56 -7.31 -15.65 7.73
N GLU A 57 -7.49 -15.20 8.95
CA GLU A 57 -8.67 -14.42 9.32
C GLU A 57 -8.64 -13.05 8.61
N LYS A 58 -7.44 -12.47 8.51
CA LYS A 58 -7.17 -11.19 7.85
C LYS A 58 -5.93 -11.25 6.97
N ILE A 59 -5.91 -10.44 5.92
CA ILE A 59 -4.74 -10.28 5.04
C ILE A 59 -3.63 -9.48 5.74
N VAL A 60 -4.00 -8.50 6.54
CA VAL A 60 -3.08 -7.66 7.33
C VAL A 60 -3.46 -7.78 8.80
N ALA A 61 -2.47 -7.95 9.66
CA ALA A 61 -2.64 -7.98 11.11
C ALA A 61 -2.81 -6.54 11.64
N ASP A 62 -3.99 -5.99 11.53
CA ASP A 62 -4.33 -4.61 11.88
C ASP A 62 -4.94 -4.44 13.28
N GLY A 63 -5.41 -5.54 13.89
CA GLY A 63 -6.09 -5.51 15.19
C GLY A 63 -7.48 -4.87 15.19
N LEU A 64 -7.99 -4.43 14.04
CA LEU A 64 -9.28 -3.77 13.92
C LEU A 64 -10.43 -4.79 13.93
N ASN A 65 -11.62 -4.34 14.30
CA ASN A 65 -12.83 -5.14 14.12
C ASN A 65 -13.51 -4.72 12.80
N ASP A 66 -13.36 -5.55 11.75
CA ASP A 66 -13.86 -5.26 10.40
C ASP A 66 -15.40 -5.17 10.32
N ASN A 67 -16.11 -5.68 11.33
CA ASN A 67 -17.58 -5.55 11.41
C ASN A 67 -18.02 -4.11 11.78
N THR A 68 -17.11 -3.23 12.18
CA THR A 68 -17.44 -1.87 12.62
C THR A 68 -17.40 -0.84 11.51
N PHE A 69 -16.83 -1.15 10.34
CA PHE A 69 -16.72 -0.24 9.21
C PHE A 69 -16.62 -0.99 7.87
N ASP A 70 -16.93 -0.29 6.78
CA ASP A 70 -16.80 -0.82 5.42
C ASP A 70 -15.33 -0.80 4.98
N VAL A 71 -14.69 -1.95 4.99
CA VAL A 71 -13.29 -2.15 4.57
C VAL A 71 -13.07 -1.92 3.06
N THR A 72 -14.12 -1.87 2.26
CA THR A 72 -14.07 -1.61 0.82
C THR A 72 -14.13 -0.13 0.48
N ASN A 73 -14.55 0.73 1.43
CA ASN A 73 -14.59 2.17 1.28
C ASN A 73 -13.21 2.79 1.45
N THR A 74 -12.29 2.43 0.57
CA THR A 74 -10.88 2.84 0.62
C THR A 74 -10.67 4.29 0.19
N GLY A 75 -9.49 4.85 0.48
CA GLY A 75 -9.06 6.15 0.00
C GLY A 75 -8.83 6.17 -1.51
N VAL A 76 -8.80 7.36 -2.09
CA VAL A 76 -8.55 7.56 -3.52
C VAL A 76 -7.13 7.12 -3.87
N HIS A 77 -7.00 6.27 -4.89
CA HIS A 77 -5.70 5.80 -5.37
C HIS A 77 -5.04 6.87 -6.26
N LEU A 78 -3.78 7.18 -5.95
CA LEU A 78 -2.96 8.11 -6.71
C LEU A 78 -1.86 7.36 -7.48
N ASN A 79 -1.64 7.72 -8.74
CA ASN A 79 -0.42 7.36 -9.45
C ASN A 79 0.75 8.27 -9.03
N ALA A 80 1.96 8.05 -9.56
CA ALA A 80 3.15 8.79 -9.14
C ALA A 80 3.06 10.30 -9.42
N LEU A 81 2.47 10.69 -10.55
CA LEU A 81 2.31 12.11 -10.90
C LEU A 81 1.27 12.80 -10.01
N GLU A 82 0.13 12.17 -9.81
CA GLU A 82 -0.93 12.67 -8.93
C GLU A 82 -0.42 12.78 -7.48
N TYR A 83 0.33 11.78 -7.01
CA TYR A 83 0.98 11.80 -5.71
C TYR A 83 1.92 13.00 -5.58
N ASN A 84 2.82 13.21 -6.54
CA ASN A 84 3.76 14.33 -6.49
C ASN A 84 3.05 15.68 -6.41
N ASN A 85 2.02 15.86 -7.24
CA ASN A 85 1.25 17.10 -7.26
C ASN A 85 0.47 17.35 -5.96
N LEU A 86 -0.09 16.30 -5.37
CA LEU A 86 -0.86 16.44 -4.13
C LEU A 86 0.06 16.59 -2.92
N ALA A 87 1.15 15.85 -2.85
CA ALA A 87 2.10 15.87 -1.72
C ALA A 87 2.85 17.21 -1.59
N GLU A 88 2.93 18.01 -2.64
CA GLU A 88 3.55 19.34 -2.62
C GLU A 88 2.61 20.45 -2.08
N GLN A 89 1.33 20.16 -1.87
CA GLN A 89 0.39 21.14 -1.33
C GLN A 89 0.58 21.31 0.19
N ASP A 90 0.48 22.55 0.68
CA ASP A 90 0.68 22.89 2.11
C ASP A 90 -0.35 22.23 3.04
N ASN A 91 -1.50 21.85 2.51
CA ASN A 91 -2.54 21.15 3.26
C ASN A 91 -2.42 19.61 3.16
N SER A 92 -1.32 19.08 2.63
CA SER A 92 -1.11 17.64 2.51
C SER A 92 -0.20 17.10 3.62
N ILE A 93 -0.58 15.95 4.15
CA ILE A 93 0.18 15.17 5.13
C ILE A 93 0.44 13.81 4.52
N VAL A 94 1.72 13.45 4.38
CA VAL A 94 2.14 12.14 3.87
C VAL A 94 2.53 11.26 5.05
N VAL A 95 2.01 10.03 5.08
CA VAL A 95 2.26 9.06 6.16
C VAL A 95 2.79 7.75 5.59
N ASP A 96 3.89 7.30 6.16
CA ASP A 96 4.47 5.97 5.90
C ASP A 96 3.79 4.92 6.78
N MET A 97 3.02 4.02 6.16
CA MET A 97 2.32 2.94 6.84
C MET A 97 3.17 1.67 6.97
N ARG A 98 4.48 1.78 6.75
CA ARG A 98 5.42 0.66 6.91
C ARG A 98 5.98 0.62 8.33
N ASN A 99 6.61 -0.48 8.66
CA ASN A 99 7.35 -0.58 9.92
C ASN A 99 8.59 0.35 9.86
N HIS A 100 9.06 0.82 11.01
CA HIS A 100 10.15 1.80 11.09
C HIS A 100 11.41 1.35 10.33
N TYR A 101 11.79 0.07 10.40
CA TYR A 101 12.98 -0.45 9.71
C TYR A 101 12.87 -0.39 8.18
N GLU A 102 11.65 -0.44 7.60
CA GLU A 102 11.44 -0.26 6.17
C GLU A 102 11.65 1.20 5.76
N SER A 103 11.21 2.15 6.59
CA SER A 103 11.36 3.58 6.35
C SER A 103 12.81 4.07 6.46
N GLU A 104 13.66 3.36 7.22
CA GLU A 104 15.10 3.67 7.31
C GLU A 104 15.87 3.40 6.01
N ILE A 105 15.40 2.44 5.20
CA ILE A 105 16.01 2.12 3.90
C ILE A 105 15.71 3.23 2.90
N GLY A 106 14.47 3.74 2.92
CA GLY A 106 14.04 4.83 2.07
C GLY A 106 12.59 5.21 2.35
N HIS A 107 12.28 6.50 2.24
CA HIS A 107 10.95 7.05 2.51
C HIS A 107 10.70 8.31 1.67
N PHE A 108 9.46 8.74 1.59
CA PHE A 108 9.15 10.01 0.93
C PHE A 108 9.59 11.19 1.77
N LYS A 109 10.08 12.24 1.09
CA LYS A 109 10.44 13.51 1.73
C LYS A 109 9.26 14.05 2.54
N ASN A 110 9.54 14.50 3.76
CA ASN A 110 8.56 15.06 4.71
C ASN A 110 7.46 14.08 5.16
N ALA A 111 7.57 12.77 4.87
CA ALA A 111 6.61 11.80 5.39
C ALA A 111 6.72 11.65 6.91
N ILE A 112 5.57 11.61 7.57
CA ILE A 112 5.46 11.15 8.95
C ILE A 112 5.79 9.65 8.95
N LYS A 113 6.74 9.27 9.79
CA LYS A 113 7.19 7.89 9.97
C LYS A 113 6.89 7.49 11.40
N PRO A 114 5.76 6.80 11.66
CA PRO A 114 5.45 6.32 13.00
C PRO A 114 6.58 5.43 13.53
N ASP A 115 7.09 5.75 14.71
CA ASP A 115 8.14 4.97 15.37
C ASP A 115 7.50 3.82 16.14
N VAL A 116 7.02 2.83 15.40
CA VAL A 116 6.30 1.68 15.93
C VAL A 116 6.74 0.40 15.20
N ASP A 117 6.63 -0.73 15.89
CA ASP A 117 7.04 -2.03 15.35
C ASP A 117 5.94 -2.70 14.51
N THR A 118 4.68 -2.31 14.72
CA THR A 118 3.55 -2.97 14.09
C THR A 118 2.62 -2.00 13.36
N PHE A 119 2.01 -2.48 12.30
CA PHE A 119 0.99 -1.74 11.56
C PHE A 119 -0.21 -1.34 12.45
N ARG A 120 -0.58 -2.17 13.41
CA ARG A 120 -1.66 -1.86 14.35
C ARG A 120 -1.36 -0.63 15.18
N GLU A 121 -0.17 -0.58 15.79
CA GLU A 121 0.25 0.56 16.61
C GLU A 121 0.32 1.86 15.78
N SER A 122 0.69 1.77 14.50
CA SER A 122 0.73 2.95 13.63
C SER A 122 -0.65 3.56 13.41
N LEU A 123 -1.72 2.77 13.35
CA LEU A 123 -3.08 3.28 13.16
C LEU A 123 -3.53 4.14 14.34
N ASP A 124 -3.32 3.65 15.56
CA ASP A 124 -3.72 4.35 16.78
C ASP A 124 -2.90 5.65 16.97
N LEU A 125 -1.58 5.58 16.72
CA LEU A 125 -0.69 6.74 16.82
C LEU A 125 -1.06 7.84 15.82
N ILE A 126 -1.25 7.47 14.55
CA ILE A 126 -1.60 8.44 13.50
C ILE A 126 -2.98 9.05 13.75
N GLU A 127 -3.96 8.26 14.21
CA GLU A 127 -5.28 8.77 14.56
C GLU A 127 -5.20 9.86 15.64
N GLU A 128 -4.41 9.61 16.69
CA GLU A 128 -4.23 10.57 17.79
C GLU A 128 -3.49 11.83 17.31
N ASP A 129 -2.39 11.68 16.57
CA ASP A 129 -1.58 12.80 16.09
C ASP A 129 -2.36 13.71 15.12
N LEU A 130 -3.22 13.12 14.29
CA LEU A 130 -3.92 13.84 13.25
C LEU A 130 -5.40 14.10 13.53
N LYS A 131 -5.89 13.83 14.74
CA LYS A 131 -7.32 13.99 15.11
C LYS A 131 -7.90 15.38 14.83
N ASN A 132 -7.08 16.42 14.91
CA ASN A 132 -7.48 17.81 14.66
C ASN A 132 -7.44 18.20 13.16
N HIS A 133 -7.01 17.29 12.28
CA HIS A 133 -6.82 17.54 10.85
C HIS A 133 -7.75 16.72 9.96
N LYS A 134 -8.85 16.23 10.52
CA LYS A 134 -9.79 15.35 9.81
C LYS A 134 -10.50 16.04 8.64
N ASP A 135 -10.71 17.35 8.76
CA ASP A 135 -11.52 18.15 7.82
C ASP A 135 -10.69 18.95 6.82
N ASP A 136 -9.49 19.39 7.23
CA ASP A 136 -8.73 20.44 6.54
C ASP A 136 -7.51 19.92 5.78
N LYS A 137 -7.02 18.71 6.10
CA LYS A 137 -5.83 18.14 5.47
C LYS A 137 -6.14 16.99 4.51
N ASN A 138 -5.30 16.87 3.50
CA ASN A 138 -5.24 15.71 2.62
C ASN A 138 -4.33 14.66 3.29
N LEU A 139 -4.89 13.57 3.75
CA LEU A 139 -4.14 12.45 4.32
C LEU A 139 -3.72 11.50 3.19
N ILE A 140 -2.44 11.47 2.88
CA ILE A 140 -1.86 10.63 1.82
C ILE A 140 -1.07 9.51 2.47
N MET A 141 -1.43 8.27 2.20
CA MET A 141 -0.76 7.11 2.78
C MET A 141 -0.02 6.31 1.73
N TYR A 142 1.10 5.73 2.13
CA TYR A 142 1.81 4.75 1.31
C TYR A 142 2.37 3.61 2.17
N CYS A 143 2.58 2.48 1.53
CA CYS A 143 3.37 1.37 2.09
C CYS A 143 4.23 0.75 0.98
N THR A 144 4.74 -0.45 1.19
CA THR A 144 5.62 -1.10 0.21
C THR A 144 4.90 -1.44 -1.09
N GLY A 145 3.76 -2.14 -1.03
CA GLY A 145 3.02 -2.63 -2.19
C GLY A 145 1.53 -2.25 -2.23
N GLY A 146 1.05 -1.39 -1.31
CA GLY A 146 -0.33 -0.90 -1.27
C GLY A 146 -1.24 -1.60 -0.26
N ILE A 147 -1.01 -2.86 0.10
CA ILE A 147 -1.97 -3.67 0.87
C ILE A 147 -2.33 -3.10 2.25
N ARG A 148 -1.36 -2.55 2.99
CA ARG A 148 -1.62 -1.92 4.30
C ARG A 148 -2.48 -0.66 4.13
N CYS A 149 -2.27 0.07 3.03
CA CYS A 149 -2.99 1.30 2.75
C CYS A 149 -4.45 1.06 2.38
N GLU A 150 -4.80 -0.05 1.73
CA GLU A 150 -6.20 -0.41 1.49
C GLU A 150 -6.97 -0.43 2.82
N LYS A 151 -6.44 -1.09 3.83
CA LYS A 151 -7.06 -1.18 5.14
C LYS A 151 -7.02 0.14 5.91
N ALA A 152 -5.84 0.78 5.96
CA ALA A 152 -5.66 2.04 6.68
C ALA A 152 -6.57 3.15 6.13
N SER A 153 -6.68 3.28 4.81
CA SER A 153 -7.47 4.33 4.20
C SER A 153 -8.97 4.17 4.48
N ALA A 154 -9.49 2.95 4.45
CA ALA A 154 -10.86 2.67 4.84
C ALA A 154 -11.10 3.01 6.33
N TYR A 155 -10.16 2.63 7.20
CA TYR A 155 -10.22 2.95 8.62
C TYR A 155 -10.23 4.46 8.89
N PHE A 156 -9.33 5.24 8.29
CA PHE A 156 -9.28 6.68 8.49
C PHE A 156 -10.50 7.39 7.93
N LYS A 157 -11.08 6.94 6.81
CA LYS A 157 -12.38 7.43 6.33
C LYS A 157 -13.49 7.15 7.36
N HIS A 158 -13.53 5.94 7.92
CA HIS A 158 -14.47 5.60 9.00
C HIS A 158 -14.28 6.50 10.23
N LYS A 159 -13.03 6.85 10.56
CA LYS A 159 -12.69 7.78 11.66
C LYS A 159 -13.01 9.25 11.36
N GLY A 160 -13.59 9.55 10.20
CA GLY A 160 -14.07 10.87 9.83
C GLY A 160 -13.07 11.75 9.10
N PHE A 161 -11.94 11.22 8.64
CA PHE A 161 -11.05 11.96 7.74
C PHE A 161 -11.72 12.09 6.38
N LYS A 162 -11.89 13.33 5.90
CA LYS A 162 -12.64 13.60 4.67
C LYS A 162 -11.85 13.35 3.40
N ASN A 163 -10.58 13.74 3.40
CA ASN A 163 -9.71 13.71 2.24
C ASN A 163 -8.63 12.65 2.43
N VAL A 164 -8.94 11.40 2.08
CA VAL A 164 -8.05 10.25 2.28
C VAL A 164 -7.60 9.70 0.94
N PHE A 165 -6.30 9.62 0.76
CA PHE A 165 -5.62 9.17 -0.45
C PHE A 165 -4.61 8.07 -0.14
N GLN A 166 -4.31 7.24 -1.14
CA GLN A 166 -3.29 6.22 -1.03
C GLN A 166 -2.50 6.08 -2.33
N LEU A 167 -1.22 5.77 -2.19
CA LEU A 167 -0.34 5.56 -3.33
C LEU A 167 -0.59 4.18 -3.94
N LYS A 168 -1.09 4.14 -5.17
CA LYS A 168 -1.40 2.90 -5.89
C LYS A 168 -0.15 2.05 -6.07
N GLY A 169 -0.19 0.80 -5.60
CA GLY A 169 0.94 -0.12 -5.68
C GLY A 169 2.13 0.22 -4.78
N GLY A 170 1.97 1.22 -3.88
CA GLY A 170 2.98 1.61 -2.90
C GLY A 170 4.26 2.21 -3.49
N ILE A 171 5.30 2.30 -2.66
CA ILE A 171 6.58 2.93 -3.04
C ILE A 171 7.29 2.19 -4.19
N ILE A 172 7.06 0.89 -4.33
CA ILE A 172 7.65 0.09 -5.43
C ILE A 172 7.09 0.54 -6.77
N GLU A 173 5.77 0.61 -6.91
CA GLU A 173 5.14 1.04 -8.17
C GLU A 173 5.42 2.52 -8.46
N TYR A 174 5.48 3.37 -7.44
CA TYR A 174 5.90 4.76 -7.58
C TYR A 174 7.29 4.86 -8.21
N THR A 175 8.28 4.14 -7.67
CA THR A 175 9.66 4.18 -8.17
C THR A 175 9.73 3.74 -9.63
N LYS A 176 8.97 2.72 -10.01
CA LYS A 176 8.86 2.25 -11.39
C LYS A 176 8.29 3.35 -12.31
N GLN A 177 7.15 3.95 -11.94
CA GLN A 177 6.52 5.02 -12.72
C GLN A 177 7.41 6.26 -12.86
N VAL A 178 8.10 6.65 -11.78
CA VAL A 178 9.07 7.76 -11.81
C VAL A 178 10.18 7.51 -12.82
N ASN A 179 10.75 6.31 -12.86
CA ASN A 179 11.80 5.94 -13.79
C ASN A 179 11.28 5.88 -15.24
N GLU A 180 10.13 5.25 -15.48
CA GLU A 180 9.54 5.11 -16.82
C GLU A 180 9.09 6.46 -17.41
N GLN A 181 8.49 7.31 -16.60
CA GLN A 181 7.91 8.59 -17.02
C GLN A 181 8.85 9.78 -16.81
N LYS A 182 10.06 9.56 -16.28
CA LYS A 182 11.06 10.60 -15.94
C LYS A 182 10.48 11.69 -15.04
N LEU A 183 9.70 11.32 -14.06
CA LEU A 183 9.13 12.23 -13.08
C LEU A 183 10.15 12.61 -12.01
N LYS A 184 9.85 13.69 -11.27
CA LYS A 184 10.60 14.05 -10.07
C LYS A 184 10.49 12.94 -9.04
N ASN A 185 11.62 12.46 -8.54
CA ASN A 185 11.68 11.47 -7.47
C ASN A 185 11.63 12.16 -6.10
N ASN A 186 10.62 11.86 -5.30
CA ASN A 186 10.46 12.39 -3.95
C ASN A 186 10.86 11.38 -2.85
N VAL A 187 11.44 10.24 -3.23
CA VAL A 187 11.96 9.25 -2.28
C VAL A 187 13.37 9.62 -1.86
N ILE A 188 13.60 9.61 -0.56
CA ILE A 188 14.91 9.75 0.08
C ILE A 188 15.31 8.37 0.61
N GLY A 189 16.51 7.89 0.29
CA GLY A 189 16.98 6.57 0.74
C GLY A 189 18.48 6.53 0.95
N LYS A 190 18.94 5.48 1.62
CA LYS A 190 20.37 5.13 1.67
C LYS A 190 20.75 4.60 0.29
N ASN A 191 21.74 5.24 -0.34
CA ASN A 191 22.40 4.73 -1.55
C ASN A 191 23.18 3.47 -1.23
#